data_08bd43ae9d03b98607c4758c0b8aee41
#
_entry.id   08bd43ae9d03b98607c4758c0b8aee41
#
_cell.length_a   1.000
_cell.length_b   1.000
_cell.length_c   1.000
_cell.angle_alpha   90.00
_cell.angle_beta   90.00
_cell.angle_gamma   90.00
#
_symmetry.space_group_name_H-M   'P 1'
#
loop_
_entity.id
_entity.type
_entity.pdbx_description
1 polymer ?
#
loop_
_entity_poly.entity_id
_entity_poly.type
_entity_poly.pdbx_seq_one_letter_code
_entity_poly.pdbx_strand_id
1 'polypeptide(L)'
;MSPTWQQSSHGVTWKLELHSDRLVPGRLVAGTLTVTAQDSMDARGLVAALVAIEHWQHEETTTDGQGHSSTHTVTSRNELRREPVAVSGPLQVTGGETRTFPIQMPVPPLGPASLEATVAGLTWTFEAKLDRPGRPDSRIEVPVRVVQPVALLRAGVVPVGEFALYPEADAGRDDLTAAITLDPLPLCSGAAFHGSVILRTAAARRLQEIRAEIRVRVEATVSSGKDETVTPWSTILVPALDVQGERVIQFEGSLADTPLPTIELPHGKASAAFHLILATAWARDPHLVRDVTIATTLEL
;
A
#
# COMPACT_ATOMS: atom_id res chain seq x y z
N MET A 1 -14.22 10.18 13.75
CA MET A 1 -15.54 10.32 13.06
C MET A 1 -15.78 9.04 12.26
N SER A 2 -16.97 8.45 12.36
CA SER A 2 -17.33 7.29 11.54
C SER A 2 -17.48 7.73 10.08
N PRO A 3 -16.80 7.11 9.13
CA PRO A 3 -16.95 7.44 7.72
C PRO A 3 -18.34 7.07 7.22
N THR A 4 -18.91 7.96 6.39
CA THR A 4 -20.26 7.84 5.86
C THR A 4 -20.25 8.07 4.35
N TRP A 5 -20.93 7.19 3.62
CA TRP A 5 -21.09 7.27 2.17
C TRP A 5 -22.57 7.22 1.81
N GLN A 6 -22.93 7.93 0.75
CA GLN A 6 -24.28 7.92 0.19
C GLN A 6 -24.22 7.79 -1.32
N GLN A 7 -25.05 6.92 -1.87
CA GLN A 7 -25.15 6.67 -3.31
C GLN A 7 -26.59 6.36 -3.70
N SER A 8 -26.99 6.73 -4.90
CA SER A 8 -28.28 6.34 -5.48
C SER A 8 -28.08 5.43 -6.69
N SER A 9 -28.83 4.33 -6.73
CA SER A 9 -28.73 3.33 -7.80
C SER A 9 -30.11 2.73 -8.04
N HIS A 10 -30.61 2.79 -9.29
CA HIS A 10 -31.87 2.17 -9.73
C HIS A 10 -33.08 2.42 -8.83
N GLY A 11 -33.33 3.68 -8.42
CA GLY A 11 -34.47 4.06 -7.58
C GLY A 11 -34.33 3.70 -6.09
N VAL A 12 -33.08 3.41 -5.66
CA VAL A 12 -32.74 3.16 -4.26
C VAL A 12 -31.64 4.13 -3.83
N THR A 13 -31.85 4.81 -2.71
CA THR A 13 -30.81 5.60 -2.04
C THR A 13 -30.21 4.78 -0.92
N TRP A 14 -28.91 4.64 -0.98
CA TRP A 14 -28.08 3.93 -0.02
C TRP A 14 -27.36 4.90 0.88
N LYS A 15 -27.25 4.57 2.16
CA LYS A 15 -26.32 5.21 3.11
C LYS A 15 -25.58 4.12 3.87
N LEU A 16 -24.26 4.16 3.83
CA LEU A 16 -23.38 3.28 4.61
C LEU A 16 -22.65 4.11 5.65
N GLU A 17 -22.66 3.66 6.89
CA GLU A 17 -21.90 4.20 8.01
C GLU A 17 -21.07 3.07 8.59
N LEU A 18 -19.74 3.14 8.47
CA LEU A 18 -18.84 2.18 9.10
C LEU A 18 -18.21 2.78 10.36
N HIS A 19 -17.88 1.93 11.33
CA HIS A 19 -17.15 2.39 12.52
C HIS A 19 -15.72 2.83 12.18
N SER A 20 -15.13 2.24 11.14
CA SER A 20 -13.81 2.61 10.59
C SER A 20 -13.77 2.27 9.10
N ASP A 21 -13.05 3.08 8.34
CA ASP A 21 -12.66 2.80 6.94
C ASP A 21 -11.34 2.03 6.85
N ARG A 22 -10.61 1.93 7.96
CA ARG A 22 -9.41 1.10 8.11
C ARG A 22 -9.77 -0.25 8.68
N LEU A 23 -9.68 -1.28 7.87
CA LEU A 23 -10.09 -2.63 8.19
C LEU A 23 -8.86 -3.47 8.56
N VAL A 24 -8.90 -4.07 9.75
CA VAL A 24 -7.79 -4.90 10.26
C VAL A 24 -8.08 -6.36 9.95
N PRO A 25 -7.17 -7.11 9.29
CA PRO A 25 -7.32 -8.54 9.04
C PRO A 25 -7.64 -9.33 10.31
N GLY A 26 -8.62 -10.23 10.20
CA GLY A 26 -9.09 -11.06 11.31
C GLY A 26 -10.08 -10.37 12.27
N ARG A 27 -10.37 -9.07 12.11
CA ARG A 27 -11.38 -8.36 12.89
C ARG A 27 -12.72 -8.25 12.15
N LEU A 28 -13.76 -7.83 12.84
CA LEU A 28 -15.07 -7.57 12.25
C LEU A 28 -15.14 -6.13 11.74
N VAL A 29 -15.62 -5.95 10.52
CA VAL A 29 -16.19 -4.69 10.06
C VAL A 29 -17.56 -4.55 10.71
N ALA A 30 -17.79 -3.44 11.38
CA ALA A 30 -19.09 -3.11 11.97
C ALA A 30 -19.59 -1.77 11.44
N GLY A 31 -20.90 -1.66 11.26
CA GLY A 31 -21.53 -0.47 10.74
C GLY A 31 -23.03 -0.60 10.54
N THR A 32 -23.59 0.34 9.81
CA THR A 32 -25.00 0.44 9.52
C THR A 32 -25.22 0.73 8.04
N LEU A 33 -26.06 -0.06 7.39
CA LEU A 33 -26.50 0.14 6.02
C LEU A 33 -27.97 0.57 6.01
N THR A 34 -28.25 1.72 5.43
CA THR A 34 -29.60 2.26 5.29
C THR A 34 -29.99 2.26 3.82
N VAL A 35 -31.21 1.80 3.55
CA VAL A 35 -31.81 1.69 2.21
C VAL A 35 -33.12 2.46 2.21
N THR A 36 -33.28 3.43 1.29
CA THR A 36 -34.49 4.16 1.05
C THR A 36 -35.01 3.90 -0.36
N ALA A 37 -36.16 3.32 -0.53
CA ALA A 37 -36.78 3.07 -1.83
C ALA A 37 -37.52 4.31 -2.33
N GLN A 38 -37.34 4.69 -3.60
CA GLN A 38 -38.15 5.74 -4.24
C GLN A 38 -39.56 5.23 -4.53
N ASP A 39 -39.67 4.02 -5.08
CA ASP A 39 -40.91 3.32 -5.38
C ASP A 39 -40.99 2.01 -4.59
N SER A 40 -42.21 1.47 -4.42
CA SER A 40 -42.40 0.16 -3.82
C SER A 40 -41.64 -0.93 -4.61
N MET A 41 -40.94 -1.79 -3.88
CA MET A 41 -40.13 -2.84 -4.48
C MET A 41 -40.11 -4.10 -3.63
N ASP A 42 -39.96 -5.24 -4.33
CA ASP A 42 -39.59 -6.53 -3.75
C ASP A 42 -38.10 -6.82 -3.99
N ALA A 43 -37.44 -7.39 -3.01
CA ALA A 43 -36.10 -7.93 -3.16
C ALA A 43 -36.03 -9.36 -2.62
N ARG A 44 -35.29 -10.24 -3.32
CA ARG A 44 -35.03 -11.61 -2.89
C ARG A 44 -34.04 -11.70 -1.75
N GLY A 45 -33.25 -10.66 -1.56
CA GLY A 45 -32.31 -10.54 -0.47
C GLY A 45 -31.44 -9.32 -0.57
N LEU A 46 -30.77 -9.02 0.54
CA LEU A 46 -29.72 -8.02 0.67
C LEU A 46 -28.43 -8.76 1.05
N VAL A 47 -27.42 -8.61 0.21
CA VAL A 47 -26.09 -9.20 0.42
C VAL A 47 -25.07 -8.10 0.49
N ALA A 48 -24.12 -8.18 1.45
CA ALA A 48 -22.94 -7.33 1.50
C ALA A 48 -21.69 -8.19 1.22
N ALA A 49 -20.63 -7.59 0.70
CA ALA A 49 -19.37 -8.25 0.45
C ALA A 49 -18.16 -7.33 0.66
N LEU A 50 -17.05 -7.88 1.08
CA LEU A 50 -15.72 -7.27 0.93
C LEU A 50 -15.07 -7.87 -0.32
N VAL A 51 -14.66 -7.01 -1.25
CA VAL A 51 -14.11 -7.40 -2.55
C VAL A 51 -12.71 -6.83 -2.68
N ALA A 52 -11.74 -7.69 -2.99
CA ALA A 52 -10.37 -7.30 -3.28
C ALA A 52 -10.11 -7.40 -4.79
N ILE A 53 -9.73 -6.30 -5.39
CA ILE A 53 -9.42 -6.21 -6.81
C ILE A 53 -7.98 -5.76 -6.97
N GLU A 54 -7.15 -6.63 -7.56
CA GLU A 54 -5.80 -6.31 -7.99
C GLU A 54 -5.85 -5.63 -9.35
N HIS A 55 -4.96 -4.66 -9.58
CA HIS A 55 -4.69 -4.11 -10.91
C HIS A 55 -3.18 -4.06 -11.16
N TRP A 56 -2.79 -4.16 -12.43
CA TRP A 56 -1.39 -4.02 -12.86
C TRP A 56 -1.28 -3.48 -14.27
N GLN A 57 -0.18 -2.79 -14.56
CA GLN A 57 0.13 -2.24 -15.87
C GLN A 57 1.20 -3.07 -16.57
N HIS A 58 1.00 -3.30 -17.86
CA HIS A 58 1.96 -3.96 -18.73
C HIS A 58 1.91 -3.36 -20.15
N GLU A 59 2.89 -3.66 -20.95
CA GLU A 59 2.92 -3.25 -22.35
C GLU A 59 2.38 -4.33 -23.25
N GLU A 60 1.46 -3.95 -24.14
CA GLU A 60 0.98 -4.79 -25.24
C GLU A 60 1.42 -4.23 -26.57
N THR A 61 1.97 -5.09 -27.44
CA THR A 61 2.32 -4.73 -28.81
C THR A 61 1.29 -5.31 -29.76
N THR A 62 0.65 -4.44 -30.54
CA THR A 62 -0.28 -4.83 -31.61
C THR A 62 0.38 -4.58 -32.96
N THR A 63 0.24 -5.53 -33.88
CA THR A 63 0.73 -5.38 -35.26
C THR A 63 -0.46 -5.32 -36.21
N ASP A 64 -0.53 -4.28 -37.04
CA ASP A 64 -1.58 -4.12 -38.03
C ASP A 64 -1.38 -5.05 -39.24
N GLY A 65 -2.38 -5.11 -40.13
CA GLY A 65 -2.32 -5.94 -41.34
C GLY A 65 -1.26 -5.51 -42.36
N GLN A 66 -0.58 -4.38 -42.14
CA GLN A 66 0.50 -3.87 -42.97
C GLN A 66 1.90 -4.11 -42.32
N GLY A 67 1.94 -4.76 -41.16
CA GLY A 67 3.17 -5.07 -40.44
C GLY A 67 3.71 -3.95 -39.53
N HIS A 68 2.97 -2.87 -39.34
CA HIS A 68 3.36 -1.82 -38.38
C HIS A 68 2.99 -2.27 -36.96
N SER A 69 3.97 -2.20 -36.07
CA SER A 69 3.78 -2.52 -34.64
C SER A 69 3.64 -1.26 -33.81
N SER A 70 2.66 -1.22 -32.94
CA SER A 70 2.49 -0.19 -31.92
C SER A 70 2.43 -0.81 -30.53
N THR A 71 3.12 -0.18 -29.57
CA THR A 71 3.13 -0.59 -28.16
C THR A 71 2.33 0.40 -27.33
N HIS A 72 1.44 -0.10 -26.51
CA HIS A 72 0.62 0.72 -25.61
C HIS A 72 0.55 0.09 -24.22
N THR A 73 0.34 0.94 -23.20
CA THR A 73 0.18 0.49 -21.82
C THR A 73 -1.26 0.07 -21.59
N VAL A 74 -1.44 -1.13 -21.07
CA VAL A 74 -2.74 -1.70 -20.67
C VAL A 74 -2.77 -1.87 -19.16
N THR A 75 -3.93 -1.56 -18.56
CA THR A 75 -4.20 -1.87 -17.16
C THR A 75 -5.14 -3.07 -17.09
N SER A 76 -4.63 -4.18 -16.57
CA SER A 76 -5.40 -5.38 -16.28
C SER A 76 -5.91 -5.37 -14.84
N ARG A 77 -7.00 -6.09 -14.59
CA ARG A 77 -7.62 -6.22 -13.27
C ARG A 77 -8.05 -7.65 -13.02
N ASN A 78 -7.96 -8.08 -11.76
CA ASN A 78 -8.40 -9.38 -11.32
C ASN A 78 -9.06 -9.31 -9.95
N GLU A 79 -10.23 -9.91 -9.79
CA GLU A 79 -10.86 -10.09 -8.49
C GLU A 79 -10.12 -11.22 -7.75
N LEU A 80 -9.36 -10.87 -6.72
CA LEU A 80 -8.61 -11.84 -5.92
C LEU A 80 -9.50 -12.52 -4.88
N ARG A 81 -10.48 -11.79 -4.36
CA ARG A 81 -11.30 -12.26 -3.26
C ARG A 81 -12.65 -11.57 -3.21
N ARG A 82 -13.66 -12.34 -2.85
CA ARG A 82 -15.01 -11.85 -2.54
C ARG A 82 -15.57 -12.63 -1.34
N GLU A 83 -15.91 -11.91 -0.28
CA GLU A 83 -16.46 -12.48 0.96
C GLU A 83 -17.90 -12.00 1.16
N PRO A 84 -18.89 -12.72 0.59
CA PRO A 84 -20.29 -12.34 0.71
C PRO A 84 -20.89 -12.73 2.06
N VAL A 85 -21.73 -11.85 2.61
CA VAL A 85 -22.52 -12.08 3.82
C VAL A 85 -23.96 -11.70 3.55
N ALA A 86 -24.90 -12.59 3.85
CA ALA A 86 -26.32 -12.28 3.79
C ALA A 86 -26.70 -11.31 4.93
N VAL A 87 -27.17 -10.12 4.55
CA VAL A 87 -27.61 -9.07 5.49
C VAL A 87 -29.10 -9.24 5.79
N SER A 88 -29.92 -9.57 4.79
CA SER A 88 -31.35 -9.85 4.94
C SER A 88 -31.81 -10.86 3.90
N GLY A 89 -32.79 -11.70 4.25
CA GLY A 89 -33.53 -12.49 3.32
C GLY A 89 -34.51 -11.65 2.48
N PRO A 90 -35.55 -12.27 1.90
CA PRO A 90 -36.55 -11.56 1.12
C PRO A 90 -37.17 -10.40 1.89
N LEU A 91 -37.32 -9.26 1.23
CA LEU A 91 -37.87 -8.05 1.83
C LEU A 91 -38.76 -7.29 0.84
N GLN A 92 -39.79 -6.67 1.39
CA GLN A 92 -40.64 -5.73 0.68
C GLN A 92 -40.42 -4.34 1.29
N VAL A 93 -40.22 -3.34 0.43
CA VAL A 93 -40.00 -1.95 0.85
C VAL A 93 -41.01 -1.09 0.11
N THR A 94 -41.79 -0.32 0.86
CA THR A 94 -42.77 0.62 0.29
C THR A 94 -42.05 1.86 -0.25
N GLY A 95 -42.64 2.51 -1.26
CA GLY A 95 -42.08 3.77 -1.78
C GLY A 95 -41.98 4.84 -0.69
N GLY A 96 -40.83 5.47 -0.57
CA GLY A 96 -40.48 6.42 0.50
C GLY A 96 -40.04 5.77 1.82
N GLU A 97 -40.19 4.45 1.97
CA GLU A 97 -39.78 3.75 3.20
C GLU A 97 -38.27 3.66 3.30
N THR A 98 -37.78 3.84 4.53
CA THR A 98 -36.37 3.67 4.87
C THR A 98 -36.16 2.47 5.78
N ARG A 99 -35.26 1.57 5.44
CA ARG A 99 -34.88 0.42 6.27
C ARG A 99 -33.40 0.47 6.62
N THR A 100 -33.10 0.08 7.83
CA THR A 100 -31.75 0.10 8.39
C THR A 100 -31.34 -1.30 8.82
N PHE A 101 -30.14 -1.70 8.44
CA PHE A 101 -29.57 -3.02 8.69
C PHE A 101 -28.21 -2.88 9.40
N PRO A 102 -27.99 -3.58 10.52
CA PRO A 102 -26.68 -3.68 11.12
C PRO A 102 -25.78 -4.51 10.21
N ILE A 103 -24.53 -4.07 10.04
CA ILE A 103 -23.50 -4.78 9.30
C ILE A 103 -22.46 -5.31 10.27
N GLN A 104 -22.16 -6.60 10.16
CA GLN A 104 -21.04 -7.25 10.83
C GLN A 104 -20.45 -8.29 9.87
N MET A 105 -19.22 -8.05 9.43
CA MET A 105 -18.54 -8.92 8.45
C MET A 105 -17.11 -9.18 8.90
N PRO A 106 -16.60 -10.42 8.77
CA PRO A 106 -15.19 -10.68 9.04
C PRO A 106 -14.30 -10.08 7.95
N VAL A 107 -13.24 -9.38 8.35
CA VAL A 107 -12.13 -9.08 7.44
C VAL A 107 -11.28 -10.35 7.32
N PRO A 108 -11.00 -10.85 6.12
CA PRO A 108 -10.21 -12.07 5.95
C PRO A 108 -8.88 -12.00 6.70
N PRO A 109 -8.55 -12.96 7.57
CA PRO A 109 -7.34 -12.90 8.41
C PRO A 109 -6.04 -12.98 7.61
N LEU A 110 -6.08 -13.60 6.43
CA LEU A 110 -4.96 -13.73 5.48
C LEU A 110 -5.20 -12.91 4.20
N GLY A 111 -6.07 -11.91 4.26
CA GLY A 111 -6.28 -11.00 3.14
C GLY A 111 -5.08 -10.07 2.95
N PRO A 112 -4.66 -9.82 1.70
CA PRO A 112 -3.60 -8.85 1.44
C PRO A 112 -4.07 -7.43 1.81
N ALA A 113 -3.13 -6.59 2.28
CA ALA A 113 -3.42 -5.19 2.57
C ALA A 113 -3.66 -4.38 1.29
N SER A 114 -4.36 -3.24 1.42
CA SER A 114 -4.48 -2.29 0.33
C SER A 114 -3.11 -1.78 -0.11
N LEU A 115 -2.91 -1.69 -1.44
CA LEU A 115 -1.73 -1.13 -2.07
C LEU A 115 -2.18 -0.06 -3.08
N GLU A 116 -1.84 1.20 -2.82
CA GLU A 116 -2.16 2.32 -3.72
C GLU A 116 -0.92 2.77 -4.50
N ALA A 117 -0.79 2.26 -5.72
CA ALA A 117 0.24 2.67 -6.66
C ALA A 117 -0.33 2.62 -8.09
N THR A 118 0.39 3.24 -9.04
CA THR A 118 -0.11 3.38 -10.42
C THR A 118 0.09 2.10 -11.22
N VAL A 119 1.26 1.49 -11.09
CA VAL A 119 1.68 0.37 -11.94
C VAL A 119 1.17 -0.98 -11.46
N ALA A 120 0.96 -1.14 -10.16
CA ALA A 120 0.31 -2.30 -9.57
C ALA A 120 -0.32 -1.91 -8.24
N GLY A 121 -1.48 -2.45 -7.92
CA GLY A 121 -2.15 -2.12 -6.69
C GLY A 121 -3.26 -3.08 -6.32
N LEU A 122 -3.76 -2.92 -5.10
CA LEU A 122 -4.87 -3.68 -4.56
C LEU A 122 -5.87 -2.76 -3.89
N THR A 123 -7.08 -2.75 -4.40
CA THR A 123 -8.20 -1.98 -3.86
C THR A 123 -9.17 -2.93 -3.18
N TRP A 124 -9.57 -2.59 -1.95
CA TRP A 124 -10.69 -3.22 -1.28
C TRP A 124 -11.93 -2.35 -1.40
N THR A 125 -13.06 -2.98 -1.67
CA THR A 125 -14.36 -2.34 -1.79
C THR A 125 -15.36 -3.06 -0.90
N PHE A 126 -16.10 -2.30 -0.11
CA PHE A 126 -17.34 -2.77 0.48
C PHE A 126 -18.43 -2.63 -0.57
N GLU A 127 -19.09 -3.72 -0.89
CA GLU A 127 -20.26 -3.76 -1.77
C GLU A 127 -21.51 -4.15 -0.96
N ALA A 128 -22.65 -3.56 -1.28
CA ALA A 128 -23.93 -4.11 -0.88
C ALA A 128 -24.89 -4.10 -2.07
N LYS A 129 -25.67 -5.16 -2.20
CA LYS A 129 -26.51 -5.43 -3.37
C LYS A 129 -27.89 -5.92 -2.93
N LEU A 130 -28.92 -5.28 -3.48
CA LEU A 130 -30.32 -5.76 -3.44
C LEU A 130 -30.62 -6.54 -4.71
N ASP A 131 -30.93 -7.84 -4.56
CA ASP A 131 -31.36 -8.72 -5.63
C ASP A 131 -32.85 -8.49 -5.90
N ARG A 132 -33.18 -7.87 -7.05
CA ARG A 132 -34.53 -7.44 -7.42
C ARG A 132 -35.09 -8.27 -8.56
N PRO A 133 -36.15 -9.04 -8.35
CA PRO A 133 -36.74 -9.86 -9.40
C PRO A 133 -37.26 -9.00 -10.57
N GLY A 134 -36.85 -9.34 -11.80
CA GLY A 134 -37.33 -8.70 -13.02
C GLY A 134 -36.88 -7.24 -13.23
N ARG A 135 -35.97 -6.72 -12.42
CA ARG A 135 -35.38 -5.38 -12.54
C ARG A 135 -33.86 -5.46 -12.34
N PRO A 136 -33.11 -4.44 -12.80
CA PRO A 136 -31.69 -4.36 -12.48
C PRO A 136 -31.49 -4.29 -10.94
N ASP A 137 -30.50 -5.03 -10.47
CA ASP A 137 -30.09 -4.98 -9.07
C ASP A 137 -29.64 -3.58 -8.69
N SER A 138 -29.95 -3.17 -7.48
CA SER A 138 -29.44 -1.91 -6.92
C SER A 138 -28.25 -2.22 -6.03
N ARG A 139 -27.21 -1.38 -6.09
CA ARG A 139 -25.97 -1.57 -5.32
C ARG A 139 -25.34 -0.28 -4.86
N ILE A 140 -24.55 -0.39 -3.81
CA ILE A 140 -23.57 0.61 -3.36
C ILE A 140 -22.19 -0.04 -3.36
N GLU A 141 -21.18 0.69 -3.81
CA GLU A 141 -19.78 0.30 -3.80
C GLU A 141 -18.96 1.42 -3.13
N VAL A 142 -18.21 1.08 -2.11
CA VAL A 142 -17.47 2.06 -1.30
C VAL A 142 -16.04 1.57 -1.11
N PRO A 143 -15.02 2.35 -1.47
CA PRO A 143 -13.64 1.99 -1.22
C PRO A 143 -13.38 1.95 0.30
N VAL A 144 -12.69 0.91 0.74
CA VAL A 144 -12.20 0.74 2.11
C VAL A 144 -10.73 0.35 2.10
N ARG A 145 -10.04 0.60 3.19
CA ARG A 145 -8.60 0.31 3.30
C ARG A 145 -8.38 -0.86 4.24
N VAL A 146 -7.89 -1.99 3.73
CA VAL A 146 -7.38 -3.09 4.55
C VAL A 146 -5.93 -2.78 4.91
N VAL A 147 -5.63 -2.71 6.19
CA VAL A 147 -4.30 -2.34 6.70
C VAL A 147 -3.43 -3.57 6.96
N GLN A 148 -2.11 -3.38 6.94
CA GLN A 148 -1.11 -4.39 7.29
C GLN A 148 -0.58 -4.11 8.69
N PRO A 149 -0.99 -4.89 9.73
CA PRO A 149 -0.49 -4.71 11.08
C PRO A 149 1.00 -5.07 11.22
N VAL A 150 1.73 -4.30 12.03
CA VAL A 150 3.13 -4.58 12.38
C VAL A 150 3.30 -6.01 12.92
N ALA A 151 2.36 -6.49 13.72
CA ALA A 151 2.43 -7.81 14.32
C ALA A 151 2.48 -8.97 13.31
N LEU A 152 1.84 -8.81 12.14
CA LEU A 152 1.85 -9.82 11.08
C LEU A 152 3.18 -9.86 10.33
N LEU A 153 4.01 -8.83 10.44
CA LEU A 153 5.29 -8.71 9.72
C LEU A 153 6.51 -9.05 10.58
N ARG A 154 6.37 -9.11 11.92
CA ARG A 154 7.49 -9.34 12.82
C ARG A 154 8.24 -10.66 12.61
N ALA A 155 7.59 -11.67 12.08
CA ALA A 155 8.19 -12.98 11.87
C ALA A 155 9.31 -13.00 10.81
N GLY A 156 9.41 -11.97 9.95
CA GLY A 156 10.37 -11.88 8.85
C GLY A 156 11.40 -10.76 8.98
N VAL A 157 11.41 -10.01 10.09
CA VAL A 157 12.32 -8.86 10.24
C VAL A 157 13.77 -9.34 10.44
N VAL A 158 14.64 -8.94 9.53
CA VAL A 158 16.09 -9.20 9.63
C VAL A 158 16.74 -8.03 10.37
N PRO A 159 17.60 -8.30 11.39
CA PRO A 159 18.33 -7.25 12.08
C PRO A 159 19.19 -6.42 11.15
N VAL A 160 19.28 -5.13 11.42
CA VAL A 160 20.17 -4.23 10.69
C VAL A 160 21.62 -4.53 11.10
N GLY A 161 22.53 -4.60 10.14
CA GLY A 161 23.95 -4.91 10.35
C GLY A 161 24.89 -3.87 9.72
N GLU A 162 26.17 -4.13 9.81
CA GLU A 162 27.20 -3.35 9.11
C GLU A 162 27.27 -3.74 7.63
N PHE A 163 27.56 -2.76 6.78
CA PHE A 163 27.66 -2.94 5.33
C PHE A 163 28.87 -2.22 4.79
N ALA A 164 29.59 -2.87 3.88
CA ALA A 164 30.56 -2.19 3.04
C ALA A 164 29.84 -1.33 2.00
N LEU A 165 30.36 -0.14 1.76
CA LEU A 165 29.87 0.75 0.71
C LEU A 165 30.69 0.50 -0.55
N TYR A 166 30.04 -0.05 -1.57
CA TYR A 166 30.64 -0.26 -2.88
C TYR A 166 30.12 0.81 -3.84
N PRO A 167 30.98 1.73 -4.33
CA PRO A 167 30.61 2.55 -5.47
C PRO A 167 30.50 1.66 -6.71
N GLU A 168 29.42 1.76 -7.45
CA GLU A 168 29.12 0.90 -8.62
C GLU A 168 30.19 0.89 -9.72
N ALA A 169 31.19 1.76 -9.66
CA ALA A 169 32.17 1.95 -10.73
C ALA A 169 33.63 1.90 -10.33
N ASP A 170 34.03 1.75 -9.06
CA ASP A 170 35.46 1.86 -8.69
C ASP A 170 35.81 1.00 -7.48
N ALA A 171 36.43 -0.13 -7.73
CA ALA A 171 36.86 -1.11 -6.73
C ALA A 171 38.03 -0.62 -5.84
N GLY A 172 38.50 0.61 -5.97
CA GLY A 172 39.65 1.15 -5.27
C GLY A 172 39.33 2.01 -4.04
N ARG A 173 38.07 2.04 -3.55
CA ARG A 173 37.64 2.91 -2.44
C ARG A 173 37.05 2.16 -1.24
N ASP A 174 37.53 0.99 -0.95
CA ASP A 174 36.98 0.05 0.04
C ASP A 174 37.23 0.43 1.51
N ASP A 175 37.70 1.66 1.77
CA ASP A 175 38.01 2.12 3.13
C ASP A 175 36.87 2.81 3.85
N LEU A 176 35.72 3.03 3.18
CA LEU A 176 34.54 3.64 3.76
C LEU A 176 33.46 2.58 4.02
N THR A 177 33.11 2.38 5.29
CA THR A 177 32.02 1.48 5.71
C THR A 177 30.94 2.24 6.45
N ALA A 178 29.73 1.68 6.47
CA ALA A 178 28.65 2.21 7.28
C ALA A 178 27.87 1.09 7.98
N ALA A 179 27.52 1.34 9.24
CA ALA A 179 26.51 0.61 9.96
C ALA A 179 25.26 1.48 10.08
N ILE A 180 24.06 0.88 9.97
CA ILE A 180 22.78 1.57 10.08
C ILE A 180 21.94 0.87 11.12
N THR A 181 21.30 1.67 11.98
CA THR A 181 20.22 1.19 12.86
C THR A 181 18.94 1.92 12.52
N LEU A 182 17.82 1.23 12.59
CA LEU A 182 16.47 1.77 12.45
C LEU A 182 15.59 1.17 13.55
N ASP A 183 14.80 2.01 14.21
CA ASP A 183 13.88 1.61 15.27
C ASP A 183 12.62 2.50 15.23
N PRO A 184 11.40 1.92 15.28
CA PRO A 184 11.11 0.48 15.28
C PRO A 184 11.23 -0.18 13.91
N LEU A 185 11.45 -1.49 13.87
CA LEU A 185 11.28 -2.34 12.70
C LEU A 185 10.19 -3.39 12.98
N PRO A 186 9.29 -3.66 12.02
CA PRO A 186 9.10 -2.98 10.74
C PRO A 186 8.73 -1.50 10.90
N LEU A 187 9.06 -0.68 9.90
CA LEU A 187 8.60 0.69 9.81
C LEU A 187 7.08 0.73 9.63
N CYS A 188 6.41 1.81 10.05
CA CYS A 188 4.97 1.92 9.90
C CYS A 188 4.58 3.24 9.22
N SER A 189 3.70 3.17 8.22
CA SER A 189 3.10 4.35 7.57
C SER A 189 2.41 5.24 8.61
N GLY A 190 2.62 6.55 8.51
CA GLY A 190 2.08 7.53 9.44
C GLY A 190 2.75 7.56 10.81
N ALA A 191 3.78 6.74 11.07
CA ALA A 191 4.49 6.69 12.34
C ALA A 191 5.90 7.28 12.25
N ALA A 192 6.38 7.75 13.40
CA ALA A 192 7.76 8.18 13.56
C ALA A 192 8.70 6.97 13.70
N PHE A 193 9.94 7.16 13.29
CA PHE A 193 11.04 6.24 13.48
C PHE A 193 12.33 7.03 13.76
N HIS A 194 13.31 6.38 14.33
CA HIS A 194 14.64 6.96 14.55
C HIS A 194 15.70 5.97 14.12
N GLY A 195 16.91 6.47 13.93
CA GLY A 195 18.02 5.64 13.54
C GLY A 195 19.37 6.31 13.76
N SER A 196 20.41 5.55 13.46
CA SER A 196 21.77 6.07 13.42
C SER A 196 22.53 5.52 12.22
N VAL A 197 23.45 6.34 11.72
CA VAL A 197 24.45 5.94 10.74
C VAL A 197 25.81 6.06 11.41
N ILE A 198 26.58 4.97 11.41
CA ILE A 198 27.97 4.95 11.88
C ILE A 198 28.86 4.82 10.66
N LEU A 199 29.55 5.89 10.30
CA LEU A 199 30.52 5.90 9.22
C LEU A 199 31.93 5.61 9.76
N ARG A 200 32.69 4.75 9.08
CA ARG A 200 34.08 4.44 9.40
C ARG A 200 34.93 4.57 8.15
N THR A 201 36.06 5.27 8.27
CA THR A 201 37.05 5.40 7.20
C THR A 201 38.45 5.50 7.78
N ALA A 202 39.41 4.85 7.11
CA ALA A 202 40.83 4.94 7.46
C ALA A 202 41.47 6.25 6.97
N ALA A 203 41.06 6.76 5.81
CA ALA A 203 41.56 8.00 5.22
C ALA A 203 40.57 9.16 5.42
N ALA A 204 41.08 10.38 5.60
CA ALA A 204 40.25 11.57 5.65
C ALA A 204 39.47 11.75 4.34
N ARG A 205 38.15 11.94 4.43
CA ARG A 205 37.24 12.14 3.28
C ARG A 205 36.32 13.31 3.52
N ARG A 206 36.10 14.08 2.46
CA ARG A 206 35.11 15.13 2.44
C ARG A 206 33.87 14.65 1.69
N LEU A 207 32.76 14.57 2.39
CA LEU A 207 31.43 14.35 1.84
C LEU A 207 30.73 15.69 1.64
N GLN A 208 30.07 15.89 0.51
CA GLN A 208 29.32 17.11 0.21
C GLN A 208 27.93 17.08 0.83
N GLU A 209 27.37 15.90 0.97
CA GLU A 209 26.05 15.66 1.55
C GLU A 209 25.95 14.21 2.00
N ILE A 210 25.28 14.00 3.11
CA ILE A 210 24.80 12.67 3.53
C ILE A 210 23.30 12.73 3.54
N ARG A 211 22.66 11.93 2.70
CA ARG A 211 21.20 11.87 2.55
C ARG A 211 20.70 10.46 2.84
N ALA A 212 19.55 10.39 3.51
CA ALA A 212 18.84 9.15 3.74
C ALA A 212 17.45 9.21 3.11
N GLU A 213 17.01 8.10 2.53
CA GLU A 213 15.72 7.96 1.88
C GLU A 213 15.12 6.59 2.18
N ILE A 214 13.79 6.53 2.34
CA ILE A 214 13.02 5.30 2.24
C ILE A 214 12.39 5.30 0.86
N ARG A 215 12.68 4.28 0.05
CA ARG A 215 12.09 4.10 -1.27
C ARG A 215 11.24 2.84 -1.29
N VAL A 216 10.06 2.95 -1.88
CA VAL A 216 9.18 1.82 -2.16
C VAL A 216 9.15 1.63 -3.66
N ARG A 217 9.61 0.48 -4.12
CA ARG A 217 9.48 0.06 -5.51
C ARG A 217 8.24 -0.80 -5.65
N VAL A 218 7.35 -0.40 -6.53
CA VAL A 218 6.18 -1.17 -6.92
C VAL A 218 6.37 -1.64 -8.34
N GLU A 219 6.20 -2.92 -8.59
CA GLU A 219 6.39 -3.53 -9.89
C GLU A 219 5.24 -4.48 -10.25
N ALA A 220 4.84 -4.48 -11.51
CA ALA A 220 3.99 -5.52 -12.07
C ALA A 220 4.87 -6.73 -12.43
N THR A 221 4.59 -7.89 -11.81
CA THR A 221 5.41 -9.11 -11.92
C THR A 221 5.03 -9.98 -13.12
N VAL A 222 4.55 -9.37 -14.19
CA VAL A 222 4.18 -10.01 -15.46
C VAL A 222 5.19 -9.70 -16.56
N SER A 223 5.17 -10.46 -17.66
CA SER A 223 5.97 -10.16 -18.84
C SER A 223 5.65 -8.75 -19.34
N SER A 224 6.66 -7.94 -19.63
CA SER A 224 6.53 -6.50 -19.95
C SER A 224 5.79 -5.66 -18.90
N GLY A 225 5.78 -6.11 -17.65
CA GLY A 225 5.27 -5.34 -16.50
C GLY A 225 6.04 -4.05 -16.27
N LYS A 226 5.35 -3.03 -15.82
CA LYS A 226 5.94 -1.73 -15.47
C LYS A 226 6.35 -1.69 -14.01
N ASP A 227 7.22 -0.74 -13.68
CA ASP A 227 7.59 -0.42 -12.31
C ASP A 227 7.57 1.09 -12.05
N GLU A 228 7.40 1.45 -10.79
CA GLU A 228 7.53 2.81 -10.29
C GLU A 228 8.22 2.81 -8.93
N THR A 229 8.83 3.93 -8.59
CA THR A 229 9.45 4.14 -7.27
C THR A 229 8.83 5.36 -6.61
N VAL A 230 8.34 5.15 -5.39
CA VAL A 230 7.82 6.21 -4.52
C VAL A 230 8.79 6.41 -3.37
N THR A 231 9.05 7.67 -2.99
CA THR A 231 9.93 8.01 -1.86
C THR A 231 9.08 8.61 -0.73
N PRO A 232 8.52 7.79 0.17
CA PRO A 232 7.65 8.28 1.25
C PRO A 232 8.38 9.10 2.32
N TRP A 233 9.71 9.03 2.36
CA TRP A 233 10.55 9.83 3.23
C TRP A 233 11.94 10.05 2.64
N SER A 234 12.45 11.28 2.77
CA SER A 234 13.80 11.67 2.38
C SER A 234 14.27 12.83 3.25
N THR A 235 15.53 12.80 3.67
CA THR A 235 16.14 13.90 4.42
C THR A 235 17.64 14.01 4.19
N ILE A 236 18.17 15.23 4.25
CA ILE A 236 19.60 15.48 4.33
C ILE A 236 20.00 15.36 5.81
N LEU A 237 20.79 14.33 6.13
CA LEU A 237 21.29 14.10 7.49
C LEU A 237 22.37 15.11 7.86
N VAL A 238 23.27 15.37 6.92
CA VAL A 238 24.37 16.34 7.08
C VAL A 238 24.63 17.02 5.74
N PRO A 239 24.64 18.36 5.65
CA PRO A 239 24.87 19.08 4.41
C PRO A 239 26.31 19.01 3.88
N ALA A 240 27.29 18.86 4.77
CA ALA A 240 28.69 18.61 4.42
C ALA A 240 29.42 18.05 5.63
N LEU A 241 30.36 17.10 5.42
CA LEU A 241 31.10 16.48 6.51
C LEU A 241 32.49 16.06 6.08
N ASP A 242 33.50 16.43 6.88
CA ASP A 242 34.83 15.82 6.82
C ASP A 242 34.84 14.62 7.78
N VAL A 243 35.01 13.42 7.22
CA VAL A 243 35.03 12.16 7.98
C VAL A 243 36.46 11.67 8.08
N GLN A 244 36.91 11.40 9.31
CA GLN A 244 38.17 10.70 9.61
C GLN A 244 37.92 9.82 10.83
N GLY A 245 38.28 8.54 10.73
CA GLY A 245 37.97 7.54 11.75
C GLY A 245 36.46 7.21 11.78
N GLU A 246 35.88 7.23 12.96
CA GLU A 246 34.46 6.91 13.17
C GLU A 246 33.61 8.18 13.39
N ARG A 247 32.44 8.21 12.76
CA ARG A 247 31.42 9.26 12.97
C ARG A 247 30.05 8.65 13.14
N VAL A 248 29.33 9.06 14.18
CA VAL A 248 27.95 8.66 14.44
C VAL A 248 27.04 9.83 14.10
N ILE A 249 26.00 9.59 13.30
CA ILE A 249 24.97 10.55 12.90
C ILE A 249 23.62 9.94 13.33
N GLN A 250 22.96 10.59 14.28
CA GLN A 250 21.60 10.22 14.68
C GLN A 250 20.58 10.97 13.83
N PHE A 251 19.46 10.35 13.57
CA PHE A 251 18.36 10.97 12.83
C PHE A 251 17.00 10.41 13.28
N GLU A 252 15.98 11.17 12.98
CA GLU A 252 14.58 10.80 13.15
C GLU A 252 13.80 11.15 11.89
N GLY A 253 12.70 10.46 11.67
CA GLY A 253 11.83 10.65 10.53
C GLY A 253 10.42 10.20 10.82
N SER A 254 9.52 10.49 9.89
CA SER A 254 8.16 10.02 9.91
C SER A 254 7.76 9.62 8.49
N LEU A 255 7.26 8.39 8.32
CA LEU A 255 6.72 7.98 7.04
C LEU A 255 5.38 8.68 6.78
N ALA A 256 5.14 9.07 5.53
CA ALA A 256 3.82 9.53 5.12
C ALA A 256 2.77 8.44 5.37
N ASP A 257 1.54 8.84 5.74
CA ASP A 257 0.41 7.91 5.91
C ASP A 257 -0.13 7.49 4.53
N THR A 258 0.61 6.61 3.86
CA THR A 258 0.28 6.09 2.54
C THR A 258 0.07 4.58 2.61
N PRO A 259 -0.87 4.01 1.83
CA PRO A 259 -1.07 2.57 1.75
C PRO A 259 -0.03 1.92 0.82
N LEU A 260 1.24 1.95 1.23
CA LEU A 260 2.38 1.36 0.55
C LEU A 260 3.06 0.31 1.44
N PRO A 261 2.38 -0.79 1.82
CA PRO A 261 2.99 -1.87 2.58
C PRO A 261 4.01 -2.64 1.75
N THR A 262 4.97 -3.27 2.40
CA THR A 262 5.76 -4.33 1.76
C THR A 262 4.86 -5.55 1.58
N ILE A 263 4.57 -5.92 0.32
CA ILE A 263 3.59 -6.95 -0.02
C ILE A 263 3.92 -7.61 -1.36
N GLU A 264 3.53 -8.87 -1.49
CA GLU A 264 3.57 -9.61 -2.75
C GLU A 264 2.15 -10.04 -3.13
N LEU A 265 1.76 -9.75 -4.37
CA LEU A 265 0.48 -10.06 -4.99
C LEU A 265 0.70 -11.00 -6.17
N PRO A 266 -0.34 -11.66 -6.71
CA PRO A 266 -0.18 -12.55 -7.87
C PRO A 266 0.45 -11.88 -9.10
N HIS A 267 0.17 -10.60 -9.34
CA HIS A 267 0.66 -9.87 -10.52
C HIS A 267 1.39 -8.57 -10.15
N GLY A 268 1.65 -8.33 -8.86
CA GLY A 268 2.31 -7.13 -8.37
C GLY A 268 3.13 -7.37 -7.12
N LYS A 269 4.12 -6.51 -6.88
CA LYS A 269 4.95 -6.55 -5.69
C LYS A 269 5.31 -5.13 -5.26
N ALA A 270 5.26 -4.87 -3.97
CA ALA A 270 5.83 -3.67 -3.36
C ALA A 270 6.95 -4.08 -2.39
N SER A 271 8.15 -3.58 -2.64
CA SER A 271 9.34 -3.77 -1.82
C SER A 271 9.86 -2.41 -1.34
N ALA A 272 10.38 -2.36 -0.13
CA ALA A 272 10.91 -1.13 0.44
C ALA A 272 12.38 -1.28 0.81
N ALA A 273 13.14 -0.18 0.64
CA ALA A 273 14.53 -0.14 1.02
C ALA A 273 14.90 1.23 1.61
N PHE A 274 15.76 1.21 2.61
CA PHE A 274 16.47 2.37 3.12
C PHE A 274 17.70 2.59 2.25
N HIS A 275 17.88 3.81 1.77
CA HIS A 275 19.02 4.25 0.98
C HIS A 275 19.82 5.28 1.75
N LEU A 276 21.10 5.01 2.00
CA LEU A 276 22.06 6.00 2.48
C LEU A 276 22.92 6.43 1.30
N ILE A 277 22.91 7.71 0.96
CA ILE A 277 23.61 8.30 -0.17
C ILE A 277 24.70 9.23 0.38
N LEU A 278 25.94 8.98 0.01
CA LEU A 278 27.11 9.77 0.43
C LEU A 278 27.62 10.56 -0.77
N ALA A 279 27.13 11.79 -0.94
CA ALA A 279 27.52 12.62 -2.07
C ALA A 279 28.99 13.03 -1.97
N THR A 280 29.75 12.81 -3.04
CA THR A 280 31.17 13.14 -3.16
C THR A 280 31.42 14.08 -4.33
N ALA A 281 32.46 14.91 -4.24
CA ALA A 281 32.84 15.78 -5.36
C ALA A 281 33.43 14.95 -6.52
N TRP A 282 32.92 15.18 -7.74
CA TRP A 282 33.49 14.68 -8.98
C TRP A 282 33.57 13.15 -9.14
N ALA A 283 32.79 12.40 -8.33
CA ALA A 283 32.73 10.95 -8.40
C ALA A 283 31.26 10.49 -8.30
N ARG A 284 31.01 9.24 -8.72
CA ARG A 284 29.74 8.58 -8.48
C ARG A 284 29.52 8.44 -6.97
N ASP A 285 28.34 8.82 -6.50
CA ASP A 285 28.04 8.78 -5.08
C ASP A 285 28.00 7.34 -4.56
N PRO A 286 28.84 6.98 -3.59
CA PRO A 286 28.65 5.73 -2.87
C PRO A 286 27.28 5.69 -2.22
N HIS A 287 26.60 4.55 -2.30
CA HIS A 287 25.33 4.40 -1.61
C HIS A 287 25.20 3.00 -1.01
N LEU A 288 24.53 2.94 0.13
CA LEU A 288 24.16 1.72 0.81
C LEU A 288 22.67 1.53 0.71
N VAL A 289 22.25 0.34 0.32
CA VAL A 289 20.84 -0.05 0.25
C VAL A 289 20.58 -1.17 1.24
N ARG A 290 19.52 -1.02 2.03
CA ARG A 290 19.07 -2.01 2.99
C ARG A 290 17.58 -2.24 2.83
N ASP A 291 17.20 -3.47 2.56
CA ASP A 291 15.78 -3.85 2.52
C ASP A 291 15.15 -3.63 3.90
N VAL A 292 13.98 -2.99 3.89
CA VAL A 292 13.17 -2.75 5.07
C VAL A 292 11.75 -3.22 4.81
N THR A 293 11.01 -3.45 5.88
CA THR A 293 9.60 -3.83 5.80
C THR A 293 8.74 -2.69 6.30
N ILE A 294 7.68 -2.38 5.56
CA ILE A 294 6.71 -1.34 5.92
C ILE A 294 5.36 -1.99 6.22
N ALA A 295 4.83 -1.69 7.42
CA ALA A 295 3.45 -1.94 7.82
C ALA A 295 2.60 -0.69 7.57
N THR A 296 1.27 -0.81 7.61
CA THR A 296 0.36 0.33 7.46
C THR A 296 -0.47 0.61 8.70
N THR A 297 -0.26 -0.11 9.79
CA THR A 297 -0.81 0.20 11.12
C THR A 297 0.02 -0.40 12.24
N LEU A 298 0.06 0.28 13.39
CA LEU A 298 0.60 -0.23 14.64
C LEU A 298 -0.43 -1.10 15.39
N GLU A 299 -1.70 -0.96 15.05
CA GLU A 299 -2.79 -1.70 15.71
C GLU A 299 -2.74 -3.20 15.41
N LEU A 300 -3.15 -3.99 16.42
CA LEU A 300 -3.33 -5.45 16.36
C LEU A 300 -4.78 -5.79 16.03
#